data_33ea824354cfb8775ed52275f336b3f1
#
_entry.id   33ea824354cfb8775ed52275f336b3f1
#
_cell.length_a   1.000
_cell.length_b   1.000
_cell.length_c   1.000
_cell.angle_alpha   90.00
_cell.angle_beta   90.00
_cell.angle_gamma   90.00
#
_symmetry.space_group_name_H-M   'P 1'
#
loop_
_entity.id
_entity.type
_entity.pdbx_description
1 polymer ?
#
loop_
_entity_poly.entity_id
_entity_poly.type
_entity_poly.pdbx_seq_one_letter_code
_entity_poly.pdbx_strand_id
1 'polypeptide(L)'
;MSYDRYVAICKPLQYPILLRKSILHMMSVAAWFWSTVQALTCSLYVLPLPYCRSNVIKHYMCVYPALIQLSCSNNSGFKKATHIGNFLVLLIPISVIFSSYIAILIQVLRVQSSERSHKALTTCLSHLCVVGFFYGAAISTYMTSASSYSAMINTVFTTIVPAAMNPFIYSLRNQDVLSALKKLFGKCKQCKGWSTKIN
;
A
#
# COMPACT_ATOMS: atom_id res chain seq x y z
N MET A 1 6.83 -7.53 -0.59
CA MET A 1 7.71 -6.74 0.30
C MET A 1 7.82 -7.35 1.71
N SER A 2 6.74 -7.65 2.44
CA SER A 2 6.82 -8.27 3.79
C SER A 2 7.54 -9.63 3.77
N TYR A 3 7.20 -10.50 2.82
CA TYR A 3 7.87 -11.78 2.63
C TYR A 3 9.37 -11.62 2.30
N ASP A 4 9.72 -10.67 1.43
CA ASP A 4 11.11 -10.34 1.13
C ASP A 4 11.90 -9.94 2.39
N ARG A 5 11.32 -9.07 3.22
CA ARG A 5 11.93 -8.68 4.50
C ARG A 5 12.06 -9.84 5.47
N TYR A 6 11.02 -10.67 5.57
CA TYR A 6 11.07 -11.88 6.39
C TYR A 6 12.22 -12.79 5.97
N VAL A 7 12.35 -13.10 4.69
CA VAL A 7 13.40 -13.99 4.19
C VAL A 7 14.79 -13.36 4.39
N ALA A 8 14.96 -12.07 4.09
CA ALA A 8 16.23 -11.36 4.24
C ALA A 8 16.74 -11.34 5.70
N ILE A 9 15.85 -11.24 6.67
CA ILE A 9 16.20 -11.12 8.10
C ILE A 9 16.24 -12.49 8.78
N CYS A 10 15.22 -13.32 8.55
CA CYS A 10 15.05 -14.60 9.27
C CYS A 10 15.75 -15.78 8.58
N LYS A 11 15.96 -15.72 7.26
CA LYS A 11 16.56 -16.82 6.49
C LYS A 11 17.60 -16.35 5.46
N PRO A 12 18.63 -15.59 5.85
CA PRO A 12 19.56 -14.94 4.92
C PRO A 12 20.30 -15.93 4.01
N LEU A 13 20.66 -17.10 4.51
CA LEU A 13 21.31 -18.13 3.70
C LEU A 13 20.42 -18.77 2.64
N GLN A 14 19.12 -18.74 2.83
CA GLN A 14 18.13 -19.30 1.90
C GLN A 14 17.51 -18.24 0.98
N TYR A 15 17.91 -16.98 1.12
CA TYR A 15 17.38 -15.85 0.36
C TYR A 15 17.39 -16.09 -1.17
N PRO A 16 18.50 -16.53 -1.80
CA PRO A 16 18.53 -16.75 -3.25
C PRO A 16 17.64 -17.90 -3.73
N ILE A 17 17.36 -18.86 -2.84
CA ILE A 17 16.51 -20.03 -3.14
C ILE A 17 15.04 -19.67 -3.02
N LEU A 18 14.68 -18.99 -1.92
CA LEU A 18 13.28 -18.65 -1.59
C LEU A 18 12.74 -17.50 -2.45
N LEU A 19 13.62 -16.60 -2.92
CA LEU A 19 13.27 -15.46 -3.77
C LEU A 19 13.85 -15.56 -5.18
N ARG A 20 13.96 -16.79 -5.70
CA ARG A 20 14.37 -16.98 -7.09
C ARG A 20 13.38 -16.35 -8.07
N LYS A 21 13.88 -15.87 -9.21
CA LYS A 21 13.11 -15.15 -10.25
C LYS A 21 11.81 -15.86 -10.65
N SER A 22 11.83 -17.20 -10.74
CA SER A 22 10.65 -18.00 -11.08
C SER A 22 9.51 -17.84 -10.06
N ILE A 23 9.81 -17.83 -8.75
CA ILE A 23 8.81 -17.65 -7.69
C ILE A 23 8.22 -16.26 -7.76
N LEU A 24 9.07 -15.22 -7.91
CA LEU A 24 8.62 -13.84 -8.02
C LEU A 24 7.75 -13.63 -9.26
N HIS A 25 8.12 -14.22 -10.38
CA HIS A 25 7.33 -14.17 -11.61
C HIS A 25 5.95 -14.84 -11.43
N MET A 26 5.92 -16.03 -10.85
CA MET A 26 4.66 -16.75 -10.55
C MET A 26 3.74 -15.93 -9.62
N MET A 27 4.30 -15.35 -8.56
CA MET A 27 3.53 -14.47 -7.65
C MET A 27 2.97 -13.24 -8.37
N SER A 28 3.75 -12.64 -9.27
CA SER A 28 3.30 -11.49 -10.07
C SER A 28 2.17 -11.89 -11.03
N VAL A 29 2.33 -12.98 -11.76
CA VAL A 29 1.29 -13.49 -12.67
C VAL A 29 0.01 -13.83 -11.93
N ALA A 30 0.10 -14.47 -10.76
CA ALA A 30 -1.05 -14.79 -9.94
C ALA A 30 -1.78 -13.53 -9.46
N ALA A 31 -1.04 -12.49 -9.05
CA ALA A 31 -1.60 -11.22 -8.63
C ALA A 31 -2.32 -10.48 -9.79
N TRP A 32 -1.71 -10.43 -10.97
CA TRP A 32 -2.30 -9.85 -12.17
C TRP A 32 -3.56 -10.61 -12.61
N PHE A 33 -3.49 -11.93 -12.65
CA PHE A 33 -4.64 -12.77 -12.98
C PHE A 33 -5.82 -12.52 -12.04
N TRP A 34 -5.57 -12.56 -10.72
CA TRP A 34 -6.60 -12.29 -9.72
C TRP A 34 -7.23 -10.90 -9.87
N SER A 35 -6.40 -9.88 -10.02
CA SER A 35 -6.87 -8.50 -10.19
C SER A 35 -7.71 -8.32 -11.46
N THR A 36 -7.30 -8.95 -12.56
CA THR A 36 -8.04 -8.91 -13.83
C THR A 36 -9.41 -9.60 -13.71
N VAL A 37 -9.47 -10.77 -13.08
CA VAL A 37 -10.74 -11.48 -12.84
C VAL A 37 -11.69 -10.62 -11.99
N GLN A 38 -11.18 -10.01 -10.90
CA GLN A 38 -11.97 -9.11 -10.06
C GLN A 38 -12.52 -7.90 -10.85
N ALA A 39 -11.65 -7.24 -11.62
CA ALA A 39 -12.03 -6.07 -12.41
C ALA A 39 -13.07 -6.42 -13.49
N LEU A 40 -12.88 -7.53 -14.21
CA LEU A 40 -13.84 -8.00 -15.21
C LEU A 40 -15.18 -8.37 -14.59
N THR A 41 -15.19 -9.08 -13.48
CA THR A 41 -16.43 -9.45 -12.78
C THR A 41 -17.24 -8.22 -12.38
N CYS A 42 -16.58 -7.21 -11.78
CA CYS A 42 -17.25 -5.97 -11.41
C CYS A 42 -17.73 -5.19 -12.64
N SER A 43 -16.93 -5.10 -13.69
CA SER A 43 -17.28 -4.36 -14.91
C SER A 43 -18.45 -5.01 -15.64
N LEU A 44 -18.41 -6.31 -15.88
CA LEU A 44 -19.48 -7.07 -16.56
C LEU A 44 -20.79 -7.03 -15.78
N TYR A 45 -20.75 -6.91 -14.47
CA TYR A 45 -21.96 -6.74 -13.66
C TYR A 45 -22.54 -5.33 -13.75
N VAL A 46 -21.68 -4.30 -13.71
CA VAL A 46 -22.12 -2.90 -13.61
C VAL A 46 -22.58 -2.35 -14.97
N LEU A 47 -21.95 -2.77 -16.08
CA LEU A 47 -22.25 -2.25 -17.42
C LEU A 47 -23.72 -2.43 -17.86
N PRO A 48 -24.38 -3.58 -17.68
CA PRO A 48 -25.77 -3.78 -18.13
C PRO A 48 -26.82 -3.25 -17.15
N LEU A 49 -26.44 -2.60 -16.04
CA LEU A 49 -27.39 -2.13 -15.05
C LEU A 49 -28.25 -0.98 -15.59
N PRO A 50 -29.56 -0.94 -15.33
CA PRO A 50 -30.40 0.18 -15.67
C PRO A 50 -30.12 1.38 -14.72
N TYR A 51 -29.67 2.47 -15.27
CA TYR A 51 -29.39 3.72 -14.57
C TYR A 51 -30.55 4.69 -14.78
N CYS A 52 -31.39 4.88 -13.75
CA CYS A 52 -32.59 5.72 -13.82
C CYS A 52 -32.60 6.87 -12.80
N ARG A 53 -31.53 7.02 -12.03
CA ARG A 53 -31.41 8.13 -11.08
C ARG A 53 -30.70 9.32 -11.73
N SER A 54 -29.71 9.86 -11.11
CA SER A 54 -28.91 10.96 -11.65
C SER A 54 -27.82 10.43 -12.60
N ASN A 55 -27.55 11.18 -13.71
CA ASN A 55 -26.41 10.90 -14.58
C ASN A 55 -25.10 11.50 -14.05
N VAL A 56 -25.11 12.03 -12.82
CA VAL A 56 -23.97 12.69 -12.19
C VAL A 56 -23.43 11.82 -11.07
N ILE A 57 -22.17 11.42 -11.19
CA ILE A 57 -21.41 10.72 -10.14
C ILE A 57 -20.73 11.79 -9.27
N LYS A 58 -21.22 11.98 -8.04
CA LYS A 58 -20.61 12.91 -7.08
C LYS A 58 -19.36 12.28 -6.42
N HIS A 59 -18.37 11.93 -7.25
CA HIS A 59 -17.13 11.32 -6.80
C HIS A 59 -16.00 11.71 -7.76
N TYR A 60 -14.76 11.86 -7.27
CA TYR A 60 -13.64 12.23 -8.16
C TYR A 60 -13.09 11.03 -8.97
N MET A 61 -13.47 9.81 -8.63
CA MET A 61 -13.16 8.60 -9.38
C MET A 61 -14.44 7.84 -9.74
N CYS A 62 -14.45 7.21 -10.91
CA CYS A 62 -15.52 6.32 -11.34
C CYS A 62 -15.31 4.94 -10.68
N VAL A 63 -15.87 4.76 -9.49
CA VAL A 63 -15.77 3.50 -8.74
C VAL A 63 -17.10 2.74 -8.78
N TYR A 64 -17.06 1.42 -8.88
CA TYR A 64 -18.27 0.60 -9.01
C TYR A 64 -19.30 0.80 -7.88
N PRO A 65 -18.97 1.05 -6.59
CA PRO A 65 -19.96 1.33 -5.58
C PRO A 65 -20.79 2.59 -5.85
N ALA A 66 -20.17 3.64 -6.43
CA ALA A 66 -20.87 4.85 -6.83
C ALA A 66 -21.83 4.60 -8.00
N LEU A 67 -21.43 3.81 -8.97
CA LEU A 67 -22.27 3.41 -10.11
C LEU A 67 -23.48 2.57 -9.66
N ILE A 68 -23.28 1.60 -8.78
CA ILE A 68 -24.36 0.77 -8.24
C ILE A 68 -25.41 1.60 -7.48
N GLN A 69 -25.02 2.70 -6.84
CA GLN A 69 -25.96 3.60 -6.16
C GLN A 69 -26.90 4.34 -7.15
N LEU A 70 -26.48 4.54 -8.39
CA LEU A 70 -27.28 5.18 -9.43
C LEU A 70 -28.20 4.20 -10.17
N SER A 71 -28.01 2.91 -9.98
CA SER A 71 -28.85 1.86 -10.56
C SER A 71 -30.17 1.73 -9.82
N CYS A 72 -31.23 1.41 -10.57
CA CYS A 72 -32.57 1.13 -10.07
C CYS A 72 -32.80 -0.35 -9.73
N SER A 73 -31.87 -1.22 -10.06
CA SER A 73 -31.97 -2.65 -9.78
C SER A 73 -31.75 -2.97 -8.30
N ASN A 74 -32.34 -4.07 -7.85
CA ASN A 74 -32.03 -4.62 -6.54
C ASN A 74 -30.67 -5.33 -6.55
N ASN A 75 -29.64 -4.62 -6.15
CA ASN A 75 -28.25 -5.07 -6.17
C ASN A 75 -27.77 -5.61 -4.81
N SER A 76 -28.68 -5.95 -3.90
CA SER A 76 -28.35 -6.34 -2.51
C SER A 76 -27.44 -7.57 -2.45
N GLY A 77 -27.70 -8.58 -3.28
CA GLY A 77 -26.88 -9.81 -3.36
C GLY A 77 -25.45 -9.51 -3.84
N PHE A 78 -25.31 -8.75 -4.92
CA PHE A 78 -24.01 -8.36 -5.45
C PHE A 78 -23.22 -7.48 -4.48
N LYS A 79 -23.88 -6.51 -3.83
CA LYS A 79 -23.24 -5.69 -2.79
C LYS A 79 -22.68 -6.55 -1.66
N LYS A 80 -23.46 -7.52 -1.15
CA LYS A 80 -23.00 -8.43 -0.11
C LYS A 80 -21.81 -9.29 -0.59
N ALA A 81 -21.89 -9.87 -1.77
CA ALA A 81 -20.82 -10.70 -2.35
C ALA A 81 -19.52 -9.90 -2.54
N THR A 82 -19.60 -8.69 -3.09
CA THR A 82 -18.43 -7.83 -3.26
C THR A 82 -17.85 -7.34 -1.93
N HIS A 83 -18.68 -7.04 -0.93
CA HIS A 83 -18.18 -6.72 0.40
C HIS A 83 -17.42 -7.88 1.04
N ILE A 84 -17.96 -9.09 0.97
CA ILE A 84 -17.27 -10.29 1.49
C ILE A 84 -15.97 -10.53 0.73
N GLY A 85 -15.99 -10.46 -0.60
CA GLY A 85 -14.79 -10.61 -1.43
C GLY A 85 -13.71 -9.59 -1.10
N ASN A 86 -14.06 -8.33 -1.01
CA ASN A 86 -13.13 -7.26 -0.64
C ASN A 86 -12.56 -7.43 0.77
N PHE A 87 -13.39 -7.87 1.72
CA PHE A 87 -12.96 -8.14 3.09
C PHE A 87 -11.91 -9.28 3.13
N LEU A 88 -12.14 -10.36 2.38
CA LEU A 88 -11.17 -11.46 2.27
C LEU A 88 -9.86 -11.02 1.61
N VAL A 89 -9.95 -10.23 0.53
CA VAL A 89 -8.78 -9.65 -0.15
C VAL A 89 -7.99 -8.71 0.77
N LEU A 90 -8.64 -8.08 1.75
CA LEU A 90 -7.98 -7.25 2.76
C LEU A 90 -7.35 -8.10 3.87
N LEU A 91 -8.07 -9.10 4.39
CA LEU A 91 -7.64 -9.90 5.54
C LEU A 91 -6.46 -10.82 5.22
N ILE A 92 -6.46 -11.48 4.04
CA ILE A 92 -5.41 -12.44 3.70
C ILE A 92 -4.02 -11.78 3.66
N PRO A 93 -3.80 -10.68 2.91
CA PRO A 93 -2.49 -10.03 2.92
C PRO A 93 -2.11 -9.43 4.28
N ILE A 94 -3.07 -8.85 5.02
CA ILE A 94 -2.76 -8.27 6.33
C ILE A 94 -2.31 -9.33 7.32
N SER A 95 -2.92 -10.52 7.32
CA SER A 95 -2.48 -11.63 8.18
C SER A 95 -1.09 -12.15 7.82
N VAL A 96 -0.76 -12.23 6.52
CA VAL A 96 0.59 -12.57 6.05
C VAL A 96 1.61 -11.52 6.48
N ILE A 97 1.26 -10.24 6.38
CA ILE A 97 2.12 -9.14 6.82
C ILE A 97 2.36 -9.24 8.32
N PHE A 98 1.31 -9.35 9.13
CA PHE A 98 1.41 -9.47 10.59
C PHE A 98 2.28 -10.65 11.01
N SER A 99 2.02 -11.84 10.48
CA SER A 99 2.80 -13.04 10.80
C SER A 99 4.28 -12.88 10.43
N SER A 100 4.58 -12.27 9.28
CA SER A 100 5.94 -11.98 8.85
C SER A 100 6.65 -11.04 9.82
N TYR A 101 5.98 -9.97 10.28
CA TYR A 101 6.58 -9.01 11.20
C TYR A 101 6.71 -9.53 12.62
N ILE A 102 5.80 -10.38 13.09
CA ILE A 102 5.95 -11.10 14.37
C ILE A 102 7.21 -11.98 14.31
N ALA A 103 7.39 -12.74 13.24
CA ALA A 103 8.58 -13.58 13.07
C ALA A 103 9.87 -12.76 13.01
N ILE A 104 9.88 -11.62 12.30
CA ILE A 104 11.01 -10.70 12.27
C ILE A 104 11.31 -10.15 13.66
N LEU A 105 10.30 -9.71 14.41
CA LEU A 105 10.46 -9.17 15.73
C LEU A 105 11.07 -10.21 16.70
N ILE A 106 10.56 -11.43 16.70
CA ILE A 106 11.11 -12.53 17.50
C ILE A 106 12.59 -12.76 17.15
N GLN A 107 12.93 -12.77 15.88
CA GLN A 107 14.31 -12.98 15.43
C GLN A 107 15.23 -11.82 15.85
N VAL A 108 14.77 -10.58 15.70
CA VAL A 108 15.52 -9.38 16.08
C VAL A 108 15.76 -9.31 17.58
N LEU A 109 14.77 -9.69 18.41
CA LEU A 109 14.92 -9.75 19.87
C LEU A 109 15.91 -10.84 20.33
N ARG A 110 16.16 -11.88 19.53
CA ARG A 110 17.15 -12.92 19.79
C ARG A 110 18.59 -12.53 19.44
N VAL A 111 18.75 -11.49 18.60
CA VAL A 111 20.07 -11.02 18.18
C VAL A 111 20.67 -10.11 19.25
N GLN A 112 21.82 -10.47 19.79
CA GLN A 112 22.52 -9.69 20.84
C GLN A 112 23.16 -8.39 20.34
N SER A 113 23.30 -8.18 19.02
CA SER A 113 23.88 -6.96 18.44
C SER A 113 22.86 -5.85 18.32
N SER A 114 22.97 -4.84 19.17
CA SER A 114 22.10 -3.66 19.20
C SER A 114 22.08 -2.90 17.84
N GLU A 115 23.19 -2.75 17.15
CA GLU A 115 23.28 -2.01 15.90
C GLU A 115 22.53 -2.71 14.75
N ARG A 116 22.68 -4.02 14.61
CA ARG A 116 21.96 -4.82 13.61
C ARG A 116 20.46 -4.83 13.87
N SER A 117 20.07 -4.97 15.13
CA SER A 117 18.70 -4.93 15.60
C SER A 117 18.05 -3.59 15.25
N HIS A 118 18.67 -2.47 15.59
CA HIS A 118 18.19 -1.13 15.28
C HIS A 118 18.00 -0.89 13.77
N LYS A 119 18.97 -1.28 12.95
CA LYS A 119 18.90 -1.14 11.49
C LYS A 119 17.76 -1.96 10.88
N ALA A 120 17.55 -3.19 11.36
CA ALA A 120 16.44 -4.05 10.93
C ALA A 120 15.08 -3.44 11.31
N LEU A 121 14.93 -3.00 12.57
CA LEU A 121 13.70 -2.38 13.07
C LEU A 121 13.33 -1.10 12.33
N THR A 122 14.29 -0.20 12.11
CA THR A 122 14.05 1.04 11.35
C THR A 122 13.58 0.73 9.92
N THR A 123 14.13 -0.35 9.34
CA THR A 123 13.73 -0.85 8.03
C THR A 123 12.28 -1.31 8.02
N CYS A 124 11.91 -2.10 9.01
CA CYS A 124 10.56 -2.64 9.15
C CYS A 124 9.54 -1.55 9.46
N LEU A 125 9.88 -0.59 10.33
CA LEU A 125 9.00 0.50 10.73
C LEU A 125 8.53 1.34 9.54
N SER A 126 9.44 1.71 8.63
CA SER A 126 9.06 2.47 7.42
C SER A 126 8.04 1.73 6.56
N HIS A 127 8.19 0.41 6.41
CA HIS A 127 7.22 -0.39 5.67
C HIS A 127 5.90 -0.53 6.43
N LEU A 128 5.94 -0.70 7.76
CA LEU A 128 4.75 -0.76 8.60
C LEU A 128 3.95 0.55 8.57
N CYS A 129 4.61 1.71 8.48
CA CYS A 129 3.93 2.98 8.30
C CYS A 129 3.12 3.00 6.99
N VAL A 130 3.73 2.60 5.86
CA VAL A 130 3.02 2.54 4.57
C VAL A 130 1.84 1.58 4.62
N VAL A 131 2.06 0.39 5.19
CA VAL A 131 1.02 -0.62 5.37
C VAL A 131 -0.10 -0.10 6.28
N GLY A 132 0.26 0.54 7.40
CA GLY A 132 -0.70 1.14 8.34
C GLY A 132 -1.57 2.21 7.70
N PHE A 133 -0.99 3.11 6.91
CA PHE A 133 -1.75 4.11 6.16
C PHE A 133 -2.72 3.47 5.17
N PHE A 134 -2.23 2.52 4.37
CA PHE A 134 -3.06 1.86 3.36
C PHE A 134 -4.23 1.07 4.00
N TYR A 135 -3.91 0.17 4.93
CA TYR A 135 -4.93 -0.67 5.58
C TYR A 135 -5.83 0.12 6.53
N GLY A 136 -5.30 1.13 7.22
CA GLY A 136 -6.09 2.02 8.07
C GLY A 136 -7.15 2.76 7.27
N ALA A 137 -6.79 3.33 6.12
CA ALA A 137 -7.74 3.98 5.23
C ALA A 137 -8.73 2.98 4.61
N ALA A 138 -8.28 1.78 4.21
CA ALA A 138 -9.15 0.73 3.70
C ALA A 138 -10.18 0.28 4.75
N ILE A 139 -9.76 0.04 5.99
CA ILE A 139 -10.65 -0.33 7.10
C ILE A 139 -11.64 0.81 7.40
N SER A 140 -11.20 2.06 7.39
CA SER A 140 -12.08 3.21 7.63
C SER A 140 -13.21 3.30 6.60
N THR A 141 -12.95 2.87 5.35
CA THR A 141 -13.97 2.79 4.30
C THR A 141 -15.10 1.81 4.65
N TYR A 142 -14.79 0.74 5.38
CA TYR A 142 -15.81 -0.23 5.83
C TYR A 142 -16.53 0.21 7.11
N MET A 143 -15.88 1.04 7.93
CA MET A 143 -16.46 1.51 9.20
C MET A 143 -17.33 2.77 9.05
N THR A 144 -17.09 3.57 8.01
CA THR A 144 -17.87 4.78 7.75
C THR A 144 -19.12 4.47 6.95
N SER A 145 -20.27 4.92 7.46
CA SER A 145 -21.52 4.95 6.67
C SER A 145 -21.25 5.67 5.34
N ALA A 146 -21.81 5.13 4.27
CA ALA A 146 -21.63 5.57 2.90
C ALA A 146 -22.21 6.97 2.60
N SER A 147 -21.89 8.00 3.40
CA SER A 147 -22.09 9.37 2.98
C SER A 147 -21.12 9.67 1.85
N SER A 148 -21.56 10.28 0.77
CA SER A 148 -20.76 10.58 -0.41
C SER A 148 -19.43 11.30 -0.08
N TYR A 149 -19.42 12.16 0.93
CA TYR A 149 -18.23 12.92 1.32
C TYR A 149 -17.16 12.04 2.03
N SER A 150 -17.58 11.19 2.98
CA SER A 150 -16.66 10.28 3.67
C SER A 150 -16.08 9.24 2.72
N ALA A 151 -16.87 8.70 1.80
CA ALA A 151 -16.38 7.77 0.78
C ALA A 151 -15.35 8.42 -0.14
N MET A 152 -15.54 9.68 -0.51
CA MET A 152 -14.62 10.44 -1.33
C MET A 152 -13.27 10.67 -0.61
N ILE A 153 -13.29 11.10 0.65
CA ILE A 153 -12.09 11.27 1.48
C ILE A 153 -11.35 9.95 1.63
N ASN A 154 -12.04 8.87 1.98
CA ASN A 154 -11.44 7.56 2.15
C ASN A 154 -10.77 7.06 0.86
N THR A 155 -11.36 7.33 -0.31
CA THR A 155 -10.76 6.95 -1.58
C THR A 155 -9.47 7.75 -1.86
N VAL A 156 -9.39 9.04 -1.48
CA VAL A 156 -8.13 9.81 -1.53
C VAL A 156 -7.05 9.14 -0.70
N PHE A 157 -7.38 8.79 0.55
CA PHE A 157 -6.43 8.16 1.47
C PHE A 157 -6.00 6.76 1.02
N THR A 158 -6.87 5.99 0.36
CA THR A 158 -6.53 4.64 -0.12
C THR A 158 -5.78 4.64 -1.44
N THR A 159 -5.94 5.65 -2.29
CA THR A 159 -5.36 5.68 -3.65
C THR A 159 -4.24 6.68 -3.80
N ILE A 160 -4.47 7.95 -3.47
CA ILE A 160 -3.53 9.04 -3.75
C ILE A 160 -2.40 9.08 -2.70
N VAL A 161 -2.75 8.99 -1.42
CA VAL A 161 -1.75 9.13 -0.35
C VAL A 161 -0.69 8.03 -0.41
N PRO A 162 -1.01 6.71 -0.53
CA PRO A 162 0.02 5.69 -0.66
C PRO A 162 0.86 5.83 -1.93
N ALA A 163 0.23 6.19 -3.06
CA ALA A 163 0.94 6.40 -4.31
C ALA A 163 1.96 7.55 -4.23
N ALA A 164 1.59 8.65 -3.57
CA ALA A 164 2.48 9.78 -3.35
C ALA A 164 3.55 9.49 -2.29
N MET A 165 3.21 8.83 -1.18
CA MET A 165 4.12 8.59 -0.05
C MET A 165 5.17 7.52 -0.34
N ASN A 166 4.85 6.50 -1.14
CA ASN A 166 5.76 5.40 -1.43
C ASN A 166 7.12 5.86 -2.01
N PRO A 167 7.19 6.70 -3.07
CA PRO A 167 8.46 7.20 -3.60
C PRO A 167 9.29 7.95 -2.54
N PHE A 168 8.64 8.78 -1.72
CA PHE A 168 9.34 9.54 -0.67
C PHE A 168 9.93 8.63 0.39
N ILE A 169 9.14 7.68 0.91
CA ILE A 169 9.58 6.77 1.97
C ILE A 169 10.75 5.90 1.49
N TYR A 170 10.69 5.36 0.27
CA TYR A 170 11.75 4.53 -0.26
C TYR A 170 12.98 5.33 -0.70
N SER A 171 12.80 6.52 -1.29
CA SER A 171 13.90 7.37 -1.71
C SER A 171 14.66 7.94 -0.52
N LEU A 172 13.97 8.50 0.47
CA LEU A 172 14.60 9.05 1.67
C LEU A 172 15.28 8.00 2.54
N ARG A 173 15.03 6.73 2.29
CA ARG A 173 15.67 5.62 2.97
C ARG A 173 16.86 5.05 2.23
N ASN A 174 16.98 5.29 0.93
CA ASN A 174 18.14 4.86 0.16
C ASN A 174 19.37 5.67 0.59
N GLN A 175 20.43 4.96 1.06
CA GLN A 175 21.66 5.60 1.53
C GLN A 175 22.35 6.42 0.42
N ASP A 176 22.25 5.99 -0.82
CA ASP A 176 22.81 6.71 -1.97
C ASP A 176 22.05 8.02 -2.20
N VAL A 177 20.72 8.00 -2.12
CA VAL A 177 19.89 9.20 -2.22
C VAL A 177 20.15 10.15 -1.05
N LEU A 178 20.21 9.64 0.19
CA LEU A 178 20.54 10.45 1.36
C LEU A 178 21.93 11.07 1.27
N SER A 179 22.92 10.33 0.80
CA SER A 179 24.28 10.84 0.62
C SER A 179 24.36 11.91 -0.47
N ALA A 180 23.62 11.72 -1.58
CA ALA A 180 23.50 12.70 -2.65
C ALA A 180 22.81 13.98 -2.16
N LEU A 181 21.70 13.85 -1.43
CA LEU A 181 20.98 14.99 -0.82
C LEU A 181 21.89 15.75 0.17
N LYS A 182 22.60 15.05 1.05
CA LYS A 182 23.56 15.69 1.98
C LYS A 182 24.66 16.47 1.23
N LYS A 183 25.18 15.92 0.13
CA LYS A 183 26.15 16.64 -0.71
C LYS A 183 25.56 17.89 -1.36
N LEU A 184 24.34 17.82 -1.87
CA LEU A 184 23.65 18.96 -2.46
C LEU A 184 23.38 20.07 -1.43
N PHE A 185 22.84 19.72 -0.27
CA PHE A 185 22.56 20.69 0.80
C PHE A 185 23.85 21.23 1.45
N GLY A 186 24.92 20.42 1.52
CA GLY A 186 26.24 20.85 1.96
C GLY A 186 26.84 21.89 1.03
N LYS A 187 26.76 21.69 -0.30
CA LYS A 187 27.18 22.69 -1.29
C LYS A 187 26.36 23.99 -1.20
N CYS A 188 25.07 23.91 -0.96
CA CYS A 188 24.18 25.06 -0.83
C CYS A 188 24.52 25.91 0.42
N LYS A 189 24.90 25.28 1.55
CA LYS A 189 25.38 26.00 2.74
C LYS A 189 26.72 26.71 2.48
N GLN A 190 27.62 26.11 1.71
CA GLN A 190 28.90 26.71 1.35
C GLN A 190 28.72 27.95 0.45
N CYS A 191 27.76 27.91 -0.49
CA CYS A 191 27.41 29.09 -1.32
C CYS A 191 26.83 30.24 -0.50
N LYS A 192 26.00 29.97 0.53
CA LYS A 192 25.49 31.03 1.44
C LYS A 192 26.58 31.63 2.32
N GLY A 193 27.56 30.88 2.75
CA GLY A 193 28.70 31.37 3.52
C GLY A 193 29.67 32.28 2.72
N TRP A 194 29.64 32.20 1.39
CA TRP A 194 30.46 33.04 0.51
C TRP A 194 29.81 34.43 0.28
N SER A 195 28.47 34.47 0.23
CA SER A 195 27.74 35.74 0.07
C SER A 195 27.84 36.68 1.29
N THR A 196 28.15 36.16 2.47
CA THR A 196 28.33 36.98 3.72
C THR A 196 29.77 37.47 3.93
N LYS A 197 30.73 37.11 3.06
CA LYS A 197 32.12 37.56 3.14
C LYS A 197 32.48 38.65 2.11
N ILE A 198 31.50 39.18 1.36
CA ILE A 198 31.72 40.21 0.32
C ILE A 198 31.02 41.53 0.68
N ASN A 199 30.64 41.71 1.96
CA ASN A 199 30.19 43.02 2.49
C ASN A 199 31.13 43.48 3.59
#